data_d26d8705816505416a4ab4342e626e50
#
_entry.id   d26d8705816505416a4ab4342e626e50
#
_cell.length_a   1.000
_cell.length_b   1.000
_cell.length_c   1.000
_cell.angle_alpha   90.00
_cell.angle_beta   90.00
_cell.angle_gamma   90.00
#
_symmetry.space_group_name_H-M   'P 1'
#
loop_
_entity.id
_entity.type
_entity.pdbx_description
1 polymer ?
#
loop_
_entity_poly.entity_id
_entity_poly.type
_entity_poly.pdbx_seq_one_letter_code
_entity_poly.pdbx_strand_id
1 'polypeptide(L)'
;MKRILFAAAALLVAAAFACARPTDGSAGRRVQVAGVAFYNLENLFDTIPNNPEGRDIEFTPGGPRQWDGRKYREKLHNLAYAISNFTTRTTPYGPAIIGVSEIENRSVLDDLVAQPEIAKWNLKVVHHDSPDARGVDVGLLYNPRYFRLENVTNHRLTAVPFRTRDQMCVVGSLLGQRVAVIVNHWPSRIGGQEQSSPNREAAAALSKAIADSLWRVDPEIGVMIMGDLNDDPQDKSCAKVLGARKDIKDLQGDPHGFYNPFWRVLDRGIGTLAYKSQWNLFDQIIISGNLTEGDNP
;
A
#
# COMPACT_ATOMS: atom_id res chain seq x y z
N MET A 1 -9.02 28.25 -19.94
CA MET A 1 -8.63 27.46 -18.76
C MET A 1 -8.41 26.03 -19.24
N LYS A 2 -7.17 25.58 -19.30
CA LYS A 2 -6.82 24.23 -19.78
C LYS A 2 -7.09 23.24 -18.64
N ARG A 3 -8.05 22.33 -18.86
CA ARG A 3 -8.28 21.21 -17.96
C ARG A 3 -7.11 20.25 -18.11
N ILE A 4 -6.29 20.13 -17.07
CA ILE A 4 -5.28 19.10 -16.97
C ILE A 4 -6.01 17.87 -16.42
N LEU A 5 -6.26 16.88 -17.28
CA LEU A 5 -6.67 15.55 -16.85
C LEU A 5 -5.40 14.87 -16.28
N PHE A 6 -5.38 14.65 -14.99
CA PHE A 6 -4.44 13.72 -14.38
C PHE A 6 -4.98 12.31 -14.59
N ALA A 7 -4.36 11.58 -15.49
CA ALA A 7 -4.56 10.14 -15.58
C ALA A 7 -3.59 9.50 -14.57
N ALA A 8 -4.10 9.10 -13.40
CA ALA A 8 -3.37 8.24 -12.51
C ALA A 8 -3.23 6.88 -13.20
N ALA A 9 -2.03 6.52 -13.62
CA ALA A 9 -1.74 5.19 -14.12
C ALA A 9 -1.61 4.25 -12.91
N ALA A 10 -2.69 3.49 -12.60
CA ALA A 10 -2.62 2.40 -11.66
C ALA A 10 -1.71 1.31 -12.24
N LEU A 11 -0.51 1.14 -11.67
CA LEU A 11 0.40 0.09 -12.08
C LEU A 11 0.09 -1.20 -11.31
N LEU A 12 -0.44 -2.19 -12.00
CA LEU A 12 -0.68 -3.51 -11.46
C LEU A 12 0.62 -4.31 -11.55
N VAL A 13 1.33 -4.48 -10.44
CA VAL A 13 2.34 -5.52 -10.31
C VAL A 13 1.68 -6.71 -9.61
N ALA A 14 1.25 -7.69 -10.39
CA ALA A 14 0.82 -8.97 -9.84
C ALA A 14 2.09 -9.73 -9.43
N ALA A 15 2.43 -9.71 -8.15
CA ALA A 15 3.38 -10.67 -7.61
C ALA A 15 2.65 -12.01 -7.47
N ALA A 16 2.98 -12.96 -8.34
CA ALA A 16 2.47 -14.32 -8.25
C ALA A 16 3.28 -15.07 -7.19
N PHE A 17 2.68 -15.36 -6.04
CA PHE A 17 3.27 -16.22 -5.03
C PHE A 17 2.74 -17.66 -5.22
N ALA A 18 3.65 -18.58 -5.49
CA ALA A 18 3.33 -20.00 -5.52
C ALA A 18 3.46 -20.58 -4.11
N CYS A 19 2.34 -20.80 -3.44
CA CYS A 19 2.30 -21.49 -2.15
C CYS A 19 2.15 -23.00 -2.41
N ALA A 20 3.21 -23.78 -2.23
CA ALA A 20 3.19 -25.23 -2.39
C ALA A 20 3.04 -25.93 -1.05
N ARG A 21 1.95 -26.71 -0.88
CA ARG A 21 1.86 -27.75 0.16
C ARG A 21 2.36 -29.06 -0.43
N PRO A 22 3.21 -29.84 0.27
CA PRO A 22 3.53 -31.18 -0.14
C PRO A 22 2.30 -32.07 0.08
N THR A 23 1.75 -32.65 -1.01
CA THR A 23 0.84 -33.77 -0.95
C THR A 23 1.47 -34.92 -1.73
N ASP A 24 1.62 -36.06 -1.07
CA ASP A 24 2.02 -37.33 -1.67
C ASP A 24 1.16 -37.65 -2.89
N GLY A 25 1.80 -38.09 -3.99
CA GLY A 25 1.18 -38.75 -5.14
C GLY A 25 0.79 -37.83 -6.30
N SER A 26 1.58 -37.80 -7.34
CA SER A 26 1.33 -37.59 -8.81
C SER A 26 0.13 -36.79 -9.33
N ALA A 27 -0.57 -36.01 -8.52
CA ALA A 27 -1.51 -35.00 -8.97
C ALA A 27 -0.76 -33.68 -9.18
N GLY A 28 -0.79 -33.12 -10.39
CA GLY A 28 -0.10 -31.87 -10.74
C GLY A 28 -0.27 -30.79 -9.67
N ARG A 29 0.84 -30.18 -9.26
CA ARG A 29 0.91 -29.18 -8.18
C ARG A 29 -0.03 -28.01 -8.53
N ARG A 30 -1.12 -27.83 -7.77
CA ARG A 30 -2.05 -26.71 -7.97
C ARG A 30 -1.40 -25.44 -7.42
N VAL A 31 -1.00 -24.55 -8.31
CA VAL A 31 -0.55 -23.19 -7.95
C VAL A 31 -1.77 -22.33 -7.68
N GLN A 32 -1.79 -21.66 -6.52
CA GLN A 32 -2.78 -20.62 -6.20
C GLN A 32 -2.11 -19.25 -6.37
N VAL A 33 -2.81 -18.34 -7.04
CA VAL A 33 -2.32 -16.98 -7.30
C VAL A 33 -3.17 -15.99 -6.51
N ALA A 34 -2.51 -15.09 -5.77
CA ALA A 34 -3.14 -13.97 -5.10
C ALA A 34 -2.60 -12.65 -5.65
N GLY A 35 -3.46 -11.70 -5.96
CA GLY A 35 -3.08 -10.33 -6.29
C GLY A 35 -2.86 -9.52 -5.01
N VAL A 36 -1.80 -8.71 -4.99
CA VAL A 36 -1.55 -7.70 -3.95
C VAL A 36 -1.37 -6.35 -4.65
N ALA A 37 -2.04 -5.31 -4.16
CA ALA A 37 -2.01 -3.99 -4.75
C ALA A 37 -1.82 -2.90 -3.68
N PHE A 38 -1.36 -1.74 -4.12
CA PHE A 38 -1.41 -0.50 -3.36
C PHE A 38 -1.97 0.62 -4.24
N TYR A 39 -2.78 1.53 -3.64
CA TYR A 39 -3.37 2.65 -4.35
C TYR A 39 -3.53 3.86 -3.43
N ASN A 40 -2.88 4.99 -3.75
CA ASN A 40 -3.13 6.26 -3.11
C ASN A 40 -4.46 6.83 -3.63
N LEU A 41 -5.43 7.09 -2.73
CA LEU A 41 -6.78 7.53 -3.07
C LEU A 41 -6.91 9.06 -3.23
N GLU A 42 -5.77 9.78 -3.17
CA GLU A 42 -5.69 11.22 -3.48
C GLU A 42 -6.68 12.09 -2.68
N ASN A 43 -6.59 12.06 -1.34
CA ASN A 43 -7.48 12.78 -0.43
C ASN A 43 -8.96 12.35 -0.61
N LEU A 44 -9.26 11.11 -0.29
CA LEU A 44 -10.63 10.63 -0.20
C LEU A 44 -11.27 11.10 1.11
N PHE A 45 -11.94 12.23 1.04
CA PHE A 45 -12.73 12.83 2.12
C PHE A 45 -14.23 12.70 1.82
N ASP A 46 -15.04 12.57 2.86
CA ASP A 46 -16.49 12.76 2.73
C ASP A 46 -16.85 14.25 2.64
N THR A 47 -18.07 14.63 2.92
CA THR A 47 -18.53 16.03 2.84
C THR A 47 -18.94 16.59 4.20
N ILE A 48 -18.68 15.84 5.29
CA ILE A 48 -19.18 16.12 6.62
C ILE A 48 -18.03 16.69 7.47
N PRO A 49 -18.15 17.91 8.00
CA PRO A 49 -17.12 18.49 8.86
C PRO A 49 -17.18 17.83 10.23
N ASN A 50 -16.56 16.68 10.38
CA ASN A 50 -16.57 15.88 11.61
C ASN A 50 -15.21 15.80 12.32
N ASN A 51 -14.15 16.34 11.71
CA ASN A 51 -12.84 16.38 12.32
C ASN A 51 -12.77 17.47 13.41
N PRO A 52 -12.49 17.13 14.70
CA PRO A 52 -12.48 18.10 15.80
C PRO A 52 -11.47 19.25 15.62
N GLU A 53 -10.42 19.02 14.86
CA GLU A 53 -9.38 20.03 14.56
C GLU A 53 -9.67 20.78 13.25
N GLY A 54 -10.81 20.54 12.59
CA GLY A 54 -11.22 21.21 11.36
C GLY A 54 -10.32 20.95 10.16
N ARG A 55 -9.67 19.80 10.10
CA ARG A 55 -8.73 19.42 9.01
C ARG A 55 -9.45 19.08 7.72
N ASP A 56 -10.74 18.79 7.79
CA ASP A 56 -11.65 18.40 6.72
C ASP A 56 -12.43 19.58 6.11
N ILE A 57 -12.35 20.79 6.70
CA ILE A 57 -13.15 21.95 6.28
C ILE A 57 -12.98 22.28 4.78
N GLU A 58 -11.77 22.08 4.22
CA GLU A 58 -11.57 22.33 2.79
C GLU A 58 -12.35 21.35 1.89
N PHE A 59 -12.72 20.17 2.41
CA PHE A 59 -13.49 19.12 1.74
C PHE A 59 -14.99 19.16 2.10
N THR A 60 -15.55 20.34 2.30
CA THR A 60 -16.97 20.54 2.54
C THR A 60 -17.63 21.32 1.41
N PRO A 61 -18.96 21.30 1.28
CA PRO A 61 -19.66 22.09 0.25
C PRO A 61 -19.41 23.59 0.34
N GLY A 62 -19.20 24.13 1.55
CA GLY A 62 -18.86 25.53 1.80
C GLY A 62 -17.36 25.84 1.82
N GLY A 63 -16.52 24.82 1.74
CA GLY A 63 -15.07 24.95 1.81
C GLY A 63 -14.45 25.40 0.48
N PRO A 64 -13.13 25.71 0.49
CA PRO A 64 -12.41 26.18 -0.71
C PRO A 64 -12.50 25.25 -1.91
N ARG A 65 -12.62 23.93 -1.71
CA ARG A 65 -12.77 22.95 -2.79
C ARG A 65 -14.21 22.79 -3.27
N GLN A 66 -15.19 23.41 -2.59
CA GLN A 66 -16.62 23.24 -2.88
C GLN A 66 -16.94 21.74 -3.04
N TRP A 67 -16.49 20.95 -2.05
CA TRP A 67 -16.56 19.49 -2.06
C TRP A 67 -17.96 19.02 -1.67
N ASP A 68 -18.82 18.87 -2.66
CA ASP A 68 -20.23 18.47 -2.47
C ASP A 68 -20.43 16.95 -2.66
N GLY A 69 -21.63 16.46 -2.31
CA GLY A 69 -21.98 15.06 -2.44
C GLY A 69 -21.93 14.53 -3.88
N ARG A 70 -22.03 15.39 -4.91
CA ARG A 70 -21.86 14.99 -6.31
C ARG A 70 -20.39 14.65 -6.60
N LYS A 71 -19.48 15.55 -6.21
CA LYS A 71 -18.02 15.34 -6.37
C LYS A 71 -17.55 14.12 -5.59
N TYR A 72 -18.03 13.94 -4.36
CA TYR A 72 -17.71 12.78 -3.53
C TYR A 72 -18.13 11.46 -4.20
N ARG A 73 -19.39 11.35 -4.64
CA ARG A 73 -19.87 10.16 -5.33
C ARG A 73 -19.16 9.90 -6.66
N GLU A 74 -18.87 10.95 -7.44
CA GLU A 74 -18.07 10.83 -8.68
C GLU A 74 -16.67 10.29 -8.39
N LYS A 75 -16.02 10.76 -7.31
CA LYS A 75 -14.72 10.27 -6.89
C LYS A 75 -14.79 8.81 -6.47
N LEU A 76 -15.75 8.42 -5.63
CA LEU A 76 -15.96 7.02 -5.23
C LEU A 76 -16.13 6.10 -6.43
N HIS A 77 -17.00 6.49 -7.39
CA HIS A 77 -17.21 5.74 -8.63
C HIS A 77 -15.90 5.59 -9.43
N ASN A 78 -15.16 6.68 -9.63
CA ASN A 78 -13.92 6.66 -10.40
C ASN A 78 -12.83 5.79 -9.72
N LEU A 79 -12.70 5.86 -8.39
CA LEU A 79 -11.79 5.02 -7.61
C LEU A 79 -12.20 3.54 -7.69
N ALA A 80 -13.48 3.24 -7.52
CA ALA A 80 -14.00 1.87 -7.61
C ALA A 80 -13.83 1.31 -9.03
N TYR A 81 -14.06 2.13 -10.06
CA TYR A 81 -13.79 1.75 -11.46
C TYR A 81 -12.29 1.43 -11.66
N ALA A 82 -11.39 2.28 -11.17
CA ALA A 82 -9.95 2.02 -11.25
C ALA A 82 -9.58 0.70 -10.54
N ILE A 83 -10.05 0.51 -9.30
CA ILE A 83 -9.82 -0.71 -8.52
C ILE A 83 -10.40 -1.95 -9.22
N SER A 84 -11.56 -1.84 -9.87
CA SER A 84 -12.19 -2.96 -10.60
C SER A 84 -11.31 -3.53 -11.71
N ASN A 85 -10.35 -2.74 -12.21
CA ASN A 85 -9.36 -3.17 -13.21
C ASN A 85 -8.12 -3.84 -12.61
N PHE A 86 -8.03 -3.99 -11.27
CA PHE A 86 -6.95 -4.74 -10.61
C PHE A 86 -7.14 -6.27 -10.72
N THR A 87 -7.78 -6.70 -11.77
CA THR A 87 -7.99 -8.13 -12.08
C THR A 87 -7.02 -8.62 -13.14
N THR A 88 -6.72 -9.91 -13.09
CA THR A 88 -5.96 -10.62 -14.13
C THR A 88 -6.69 -11.90 -14.51
N ARG A 89 -6.23 -12.60 -15.55
CA ARG A 89 -6.77 -13.93 -15.90
C ARG A 89 -6.69 -14.91 -14.74
N THR A 90 -5.66 -14.79 -13.90
CA THR A 90 -5.41 -15.68 -12.76
C THR A 90 -6.03 -15.17 -11.46
N THR A 91 -6.40 -13.89 -11.39
CA THR A 91 -7.05 -13.26 -10.23
C THR A 91 -8.36 -12.56 -10.61
N PRO A 92 -9.35 -13.28 -11.17
CA PRO A 92 -10.57 -12.66 -11.72
C PRO A 92 -11.50 -12.07 -10.65
N TYR A 93 -11.30 -12.43 -9.39
CA TYR A 93 -12.09 -11.92 -8.25
C TYR A 93 -11.40 -10.77 -7.50
N GLY A 94 -10.51 -10.04 -8.20
CA GLY A 94 -9.75 -8.93 -7.64
C GLY A 94 -8.56 -9.35 -6.78
N PRO A 95 -7.82 -8.35 -6.26
CA PRO A 95 -6.72 -8.59 -5.34
C PRO A 95 -7.19 -9.22 -4.02
N ALA A 96 -6.30 -10.01 -3.42
CA ALA A 96 -6.48 -10.51 -2.06
C ALA A 96 -6.32 -9.38 -1.03
N ILE A 97 -5.42 -8.43 -1.31
CA ILE A 97 -5.05 -7.34 -0.44
C ILE A 97 -4.85 -6.08 -1.28
N ILE A 98 -5.39 -4.94 -0.81
CA ILE A 98 -5.16 -3.62 -1.38
C ILE A 98 -4.81 -2.68 -0.22
N GLY A 99 -3.56 -2.24 -0.12
CA GLY A 99 -3.18 -1.12 0.74
C GLY A 99 -3.67 0.18 0.12
N VAL A 100 -4.14 1.11 0.95
CA VAL A 100 -4.61 2.41 0.51
C VAL A 100 -4.06 3.53 1.40
N SER A 101 -3.93 4.73 0.85
CA SER A 101 -3.54 5.94 1.58
C SER A 101 -4.37 7.14 1.18
N GLU A 102 -4.19 8.23 1.92
CA GLU A 102 -4.92 9.50 1.75
C GLU A 102 -6.44 9.34 1.89
N ILE A 103 -6.85 8.66 2.93
CA ILE A 103 -8.24 8.50 3.34
C ILE A 103 -8.50 9.29 4.61
N GLU A 104 -9.66 9.89 4.74
CA GLU A 104 -10.03 10.68 5.91
C GLU A 104 -10.37 9.80 7.10
N ASN A 105 -11.23 8.80 6.90
CA ASN A 105 -11.78 8.00 7.97
C ASN A 105 -12.27 6.64 7.46
N ARG A 106 -12.79 5.81 8.36
CA ARG A 106 -13.32 4.49 8.01
C ARG A 106 -14.53 4.57 7.08
N SER A 107 -15.43 5.55 7.25
CA SER A 107 -16.69 5.60 6.49
C SER A 107 -16.45 5.78 4.99
N VAL A 108 -15.44 6.56 4.59
CA VAL A 108 -15.13 6.72 3.15
C VAL A 108 -14.63 5.42 2.51
N LEU A 109 -14.00 4.54 3.28
CA LEU A 109 -13.61 3.21 2.79
C LEU A 109 -14.81 2.25 2.74
N ASP A 110 -15.71 2.31 3.72
CA ASP A 110 -16.93 1.51 3.71
C ASP A 110 -17.81 1.92 2.50
N ASP A 111 -17.91 3.22 2.19
CA ASP A 111 -18.59 3.73 1.00
C ASP A 111 -17.89 3.29 -0.30
N LEU A 112 -16.57 3.27 -0.33
CA LEU A 112 -15.80 2.83 -1.50
C LEU A 112 -16.02 1.34 -1.81
N VAL A 113 -15.92 0.46 -0.80
CA VAL A 113 -16.09 -0.98 -1.03
C VAL A 113 -17.53 -1.38 -1.36
N ALA A 114 -18.49 -0.51 -1.04
CA ALA A 114 -19.89 -0.68 -1.39
C ALA A 114 -20.21 -0.30 -2.85
N GLN A 115 -19.27 0.34 -3.59
CA GLN A 115 -19.53 0.74 -4.97
C GLN A 115 -19.79 -0.47 -5.88
N PRO A 116 -20.76 -0.36 -6.82
CA PRO A 116 -21.19 -1.49 -7.66
C PRO A 116 -20.07 -2.21 -8.41
N GLU A 117 -19.02 -1.48 -8.79
CA GLU A 117 -17.88 -1.99 -9.57
C GLU A 117 -17.12 -3.08 -8.82
N ILE A 118 -17.01 -2.96 -7.49
CA ILE A 118 -16.18 -3.83 -6.64
C ILE A 118 -16.95 -4.51 -5.51
N ALA A 119 -18.21 -4.14 -5.23
CA ALA A 119 -19.04 -4.72 -4.16
C ALA A 119 -19.11 -6.27 -4.21
N LYS A 120 -19.10 -6.85 -5.42
CA LYS A 120 -19.07 -8.30 -5.63
C LYS A 120 -17.87 -9.03 -5.02
N TRP A 121 -16.78 -8.33 -4.72
CA TRP A 121 -15.58 -8.89 -4.08
C TRP A 121 -15.72 -9.01 -2.57
N ASN A 122 -16.75 -8.36 -1.97
CA ASN A 122 -17.02 -8.36 -0.53
C ASN A 122 -15.79 -7.99 0.31
N LEU A 123 -15.04 -6.96 -0.16
CA LEU A 123 -13.85 -6.49 0.53
C LEU A 123 -14.17 -6.05 1.96
N LYS A 124 -13.27 -6.36 2.87
CA LYS A 124 -13.33 -5.92 4.26
C LYS A 124 -12.32 -4.81 4.49
N VAL A 125 -12.66 -3.89 5.38
CA VAL A 125 -11.87 -2.70 5.68
C VAL A 125 -11.10 -2.87 6.99
N VAL A 126 -9.81 -2.54 6.98
CA VAL A 126 -8.99 -2.28 8.16
C VAL A 126 -8.54 -0.83 8.11
N HIS A 127 -8.82 -0.09 9.17
CA HIS A 127 -8.50 1.33 9.28
C HIS A 127 -8.21 1.69 10.75
N HIS A 128 -7.39 2.72 10.94
CA HIS A 128 -7.10 3.33 12.23
C HIS A 128 -6.80 4.82 12.02
N ASP A 129 -7.43 5.66 12.84
CA ASP A 129 -7.18 7.11 12.83
C ASP A 129 -5.79 7.41 13.35
N SER A 130 -5.00 8.13 12.58
CA SER A 130 -3.65 8.53 12.92
C SER A 130 -3.56 10.04 13.26
N PRO A 131 -2.49 10.50 13.89
CA PRO A 131 -2.38 11.91 14.29
C PRO A 131 -1.97 12.86 13.16
N ASP A 132 -2.07 12.46 11.91
CA ASP A 132 -1.62 13.26 10.75
C ASP A 132 -2.18 14.68 10.77
N ALA A 133 -1.33 15.67 10.45
CA ALA A 133 -1.72 17.07 10.49
C ALA A 133 -2.73 17.46 9.39
N ARG A 134 -2.82 16.69 8.31
CA ARG A 134 -3.81 16.88 7.22
C ARG A 134 -5.10 16.12 7.47
N GLY A 135 -5.13 15.22 8.48
CA GLY A 135 -6.27 14.35 8.75
C GLY A 135 -6.43 13.24 7.72
N VAL A 136 -5.33 12.70 7.20
CA VAL A 136 -5.35 11.57 6.28
C VAL A 136 -4.64 10.36 6.89
N ASP A 137 -5.13 9.17 6.56
CA ASP A 137 -4.69 7.91 7.10
C ASP A 137 -4.25 6.93 6.01
N VAL A 138 -3.78 5.78 6.46
CA VAL A 138 -3.62 4.57 5.66
C VAL A 138 -4.69 3.55 6.02
N GLY A 139 -5.01 2.68 5.09
CA GLY A 139 -5.97 1.60 5.28
C GLY A 139 -5.58 0.34 4.51
N LEU A 140 -6.28 -0.75 4.78
CA LEU A 140 -6.14 -1.99 4.03
C LEU A 140 -7.53 -2.56 3.72
N LEU A 141 -7.74 -2.87 2.44
CA LEU A 141 -8.90 -3.60 1.96
C LEU A 141 -8.46 -5.04 1.70
N TYR A 142 -9.21 -6.02 2.17
CA TYR A 142 -8.88 -7.42 1.91
C TYR A 142 -10.08 -8.24 1.48
N ASN A 143 -9.82 -9.20 0.62
CA ASN A 143 -10.82 -10.15 0.16
C ASN A 143 -10.80 -11.38 1.08
N PRO A 144 -11.90 -11.64 1.86
CA PRO A 144 -11.95 -12.73 2.84
C PRO A 144 -11.88 -14.13 2.20
N ARG A 145 -12.01 -14.22 0.88
CA ARG A 145 -11.80 -15.47 0.14
C ARG A 145 -10.34 -15.93 0.16
N TYR A 146 -9.41 -14.98 0.23
CA TYR A 146 -7.98 -15.21 0.08
C TYR A 146 -7.17 -14.88 1.32
N PHE A 147 -7.64 -13.91 2.10
CA PHE A 147 -6.94 -13.40 3.28
C PHE A 147 -7.82 -13.49 4.52
N ARG A 148 -7.26 -14.07 5.60
CA ARG A 148 -7.87 -14.13 6.93
C ARG A 148 -7.09 -13.25 7.88
N LEU A 149 -7.71 -12.17 8.34
CA LEU A 149 -7.13 -11.24 9.32
C LEU A 149 -6.90 -11.94 10.67
N GLU A 150 -5.74 -11.69 11.30
CA GLU A 150 -5.38 -12.22 12.62
C GLU A 150 -5.13 -11.10 13.63
N ASN A 151 -4.35 -10.09 13.27
CA ASN A 151 -3.99 -9.00 14.17
C ASN A 151 -3.73 -7.69 13.41
N VAL A 152 -3.92 -6.56 14.11
CA VAL A 152 -3.60 -5.22 13.60
C VAL A 152 -2.87 -4.44 14.68
N THR A 153 -1.76 -3.81 14.33
CA THR A 153 -1.03 -2.88 15.20
C THR A 153 -0.69 -1.60 14.43
N ASN A 154 -0.65 -0.47 15.14
CA ASN A 154 -0.34 0.82 14.57
C ASN A 154 0.90 1.39 15.24
N HIS A 155 1.82 1.89 14.43
CA HIS A 155 3.15 2.30 14.88
C HIS A 155 3.37 3.77 14.54
N ARG A 156 3.48 4.59 15.59
CA ARG A 156 3.69 6.03 15.42
C ARG A 156 5.11 6.36 15.01
N LEU A 157 5.25 7.21 14.00
CA LEU A 157 6.54 7.79 13.63
C LEU A 157 6.85 8.99 14.53
N THR A 158 7.59 8.74 15.62
CA THR A 158 7.95 9.77 16.62
C THR A 158 9.30 10.43 16.34
N ALA A 159 10.09 9.91 15.40
CA ALA A 159 11.43 10.39 15.09
C ALA A 159 11.43 11.63 14.15
N VAL A 160 10.26 12.20 13.88
CA VAL A 160 10.10 13.43 13.07
C VAL A 160 9.45 14.53 13.92
N PRO A 161 9.76 15.84 13.66
CA PRO A 161 9.30 16.93 14.51
C PRO A 161 7.86 17.42 14.22
N PHE A 162 7.04 16.59 13.55
CA PHE A 162 5.67 16.92 13.19
C PHE A 162 4.77 15.69 13.27
N ARG A 163 3.46 15.91 13.36
CA ARG A 163 2.46 14.84 13.34
C ARG A 163 2.28 14.32 11.91
N THR A 164 2.33 13.00 11.76
CA THR A 164 2.18 12.32 10.47
C THR A 164 1.43 10.99 10.66
N ARG A 165 1.18 10.29 9.56
CA ARG A 165 0.48 9.00 9.56
C ARG A 165 1.23 7.95 10.35
N ASP A 166 0.48 7.12 11.07
CA ASP A 166 1.00 5.90 11.64
C ASP A 166 1.29 4.87 10.53
N GLN A 167 2.21 3.94 10.76
CA GLN A 167 2.41 2.77 9.92
C GLN A 167 1.53 1.65 10.46
N MET A 168 0.60 1.15 9.63
CA MET A 168 -0.32 0.10 10.02
C MET A 168 0.24 -1.26 9.65
N CYS A 169 0.43 -2.13 10.62
CA CYS A 169 0.87 -3.51 10.42
C CYS A 169 -0.31 -4.46 10.59
N VAL A 170 -0.65 -5.19 9.53
CA VAL A 170 -1.75 -6.16 9.49
C VAL A 170 -1.17 -7.55 9.33
N VAL A 171 -1.38 -8.42 10.30
CA VAL A 171 -0.97 -9.82 10.28
C VAL A 171 -2.15 -10.70 9.93
N GLY A 172 -1.93 -11.68 9.07
CA GLY A 172 -2.97 -12.63 8.68
C GLY A 172 -2.44 -13.79 7.84
N SER A 173 -3.36 -14.61 7.36
CA SER A 173 -3.05 -15.75 6.51
C SER A 173 -3.53 -15.51 5.07
N LEU A 174 -2.59 -15.41 4.13
CA LEU A 174 -2.82 -15.29 2.70
C LEU A 174 -2.70 -16.68 2.06
N LEU A 175 -3.83 -17.23 1.60
CA LEU A 175 -3.87 -18.59 1.01
C LEU A 175 -3.23 -19.68 1.90
N GLY A 176 -3.28 -19.50 3.22
CA GLY A 176 -2.70 -20.42 4.20
C GLY A 176 -1.26 -20.10 4.61
N GLN A 177 -0.58 -19.18 3.96
CA GLN A 177 0.73 -18.68 4.37
C GLN A 177 0.57 -17.47 5.29
N ARG A 178 1.29 -17.46 6.40
CA ARG A 178 1.25 -16.36 7.36
C ARG A 178 2.07 -15.19 6.85
N VAL A 179 1.46 -14.01 6.79
CA VAL A 179 2.09 -12.79 6.28
C VAL A 179 1.76 -11.59 7.15
N ALA A 180 2.66 -10.62 7.15
CA ALA A 180 2.44 -9.28 7.68
C ALA A 180 2.50 -8.26 6.54
N VAL A 181 1.54 -7.35 6.52
CA VAL A 181 1.47 -6.23 5.56
C VAL A 181 1.62 -4.93 6.33
N ILE A 182 2.70 -4.19 6.06
CA ILE A 182 2.96 -2.88 6.66
C ILE A 182 2.54 -1.83 5.63
N VAL A 183 1.42 -1.15 5.90
CA VAL A 183 0.87 -0.12 5.02
C VAL A 183 1.41 1.24 5.44
N ASN A 184 1.94 1.98 4.49
CA ASN A 184 2.69 3.21 4.69
C ASN A 184 2.16 4.37 3.85
N HIS A 185 2.31 5.58 4.37
CA HIS A 185 2.39 6.81 3.60
C HIS A 185 3.45 7.69 4.27
N TRP A 186 4.67 7.64 3.76
CA TRP A 186 5.82 8.32 4.37
C TRP A 186 5.73 9.84 4.19
N PRO A 187 6.52 10.63 4.97
CA PRO A 187 6.58 12.07 4.81
C PRO A 187 6.93 12.50 3.39
N SER A 188 6.22 13.51 2.88
CA SER A 188 6.41 14.01 1.52
C SER A 188 7.73 14.76 1.33
N ARG A 189 8.05 15.09 0.07
CA ARG A 189 9.24 15.86 -0.31
C ARG A 189 9.05 17.40 -0.14
N ILE A 190 8.13 17.84 0.72
CA ILE A 190 7.93 19.28 1.03
C ILE A 190 9.26 19.86 1.55
N GLY A 191 9.65 21.00 1.00
CA GLY A 191 10.93 21.67 1.29
C GLY A 191 12.11 21.19 0.43
N GLY A 192 11.89 20.18 -0.41
CA GLY A 192 12.91 19.58 -1.28
C GLY A 192 13.30 18.17 -0.90
N GLN A 193 13.72 17.39 -1.90
CA GLN A 193 14.02 15.98 -1.72
C GLN A 193 15.11 15.73 -0.68
N GLU A 194 16.24 16.43 -0.79
CA GLU A 194 17.39 16.26 0.11
C GLU A 194 17.07 16.70 1.54
N GLN A 195 16.44 17.87 1.70
CA GLN A 195 16.13 18.44 3.02
C GLN A 195 15.10 17.58 3.79
N SER A 196 14.16 16.98 3.09
CA SER A 196 13.13 16.12 3.68
C SER A 196 13.52 14.64 3.76
N SER A 197 14.63 14.21 3.13
CA SER A 197 15.10 12.81 3.12
C SER A 197 15.21 12.20 4.53
N PRO A 198 15.74 12.89 5.56
CA PRO A 198 15.83 12.32 6.92
C PRO A 198 14.48 11.86 7.49
N ASN A 199 13.38 12.51 7.11
CA ASN A 199 12.05 12.14 7.58
C ASN A 199 11.60 10.79 6.99
N ARG A 200 11.90 10.56 5.71
CA ARG A 200 11.58 9.29 5.03
C ARG A 200 12.55 8.17 5.45
N GLU A 201 13.81 8.53 5.73
CA GLU A 201 14.77 7.60 6.32
C GLU A 201 14.30 7.12 7.70
N ALA A 202 13.76 8.02 8.54
CA ALA A 202 13.17 7.66 9.83
C ALA A 202 11.93 6.76 9.65
N ALA A 203 11.09 7.01 8.65
CA ALA A 203 9.93 6.17 8.35
C ALA A 203 10.36 4.77 7.86
N ALA A 204 11.38 4.69 7.01
CA ALA A 204 11.97 3.42 6.56
C ALA A 204 12.56 2.61 7.73
N ALA A 205 13.28 3.28 8.65
CA ALA A 205 13.82 2.65 9.85
C ALA A 205 12.70 2.09 10.75
N LEU A 206 11.57 2.79 10.87
CA LEU A 206 10.41 2.29 11.60
C LEU A 206 9.82 1.04 10.93
N SER A 207 9.61 1.07 9.60
CA SER A 207 9.12 -0.12 8.85
C SER A 207 10.04 -1.32 9.06
N LYS A 208 11.35 -1.10 9.01
CA LYS A 208 12.34 -2.16 9.28
C LYS A 208 12.25 -2.67 10.70
N ALA A 209 12.14 -1.80 11.69
CA ALA A 209 12.04 -2.19 13.10
C ALA A 209 10.74 -3.00 13.37
N ILE A 210 9.63 -2.68 12.70
CA ILE A 210 8.39 -3.46 12.77
C ILE A 210 8.65 -4.87 12.23
N ALA A 211 9.25 -5.00 11.04
CA ALA A 211 9.58 -6.29 10.45
C ALA A 211 10.52 -7.11 11.35
N ASP A 212 11.62 -6.50 11.86
CA ASP A 212 12.55 -7.13 12.78
C ASP A 212 11.85 -7.62 14.07
N SER A 213 10.82 -6.89 14.54
CA SER A 213 10.04 -7.29 15.71
C SER A 213 9.15 -8.51 15.44
N LEU A 214 8.60 -8.60 14.24
CA LEU A 214 7.79 -9.74 13.80
C LEU A 214 8.65 -11.00 13.70
N TRP A 215 9.82 -10.93 13.06
CA TRP A 215 10.73 -12.07 12.91
C TRP A 215 11.33 -12.58 14.22
N ARG A 216 11.43 -11.74 15.25
CA ARG A 216 11.80 -12.22 16.60
C ARG A 216 10.74 -13.15 17.20
N VAL A 217 9.47 -12.99 16.82
CA VAL A 217 8.34 -13.80 17.32
C VAL A 217 8.04 -14.98 16.39
N ASP A 218 8.11 -14.73 15.09
CA ASP A 218 7.81 -15.70 14.03
C ASP A 218 8.81 -15.52 12.88
N PRO A 219 9.93 -16.26 12.89
CA PRO A 219 10.97 -16.13 11.86
C PRO A 219 10.51 -16.46 10.44
N GLU A 220 9.43 -17.24 10.31
CA GLU A 220 8.91 -17.69 9.01
C GLU A 220 7.86 -16.72 8.42
N ILE A 221 7.42 -15.69 9.16
CA ILE A 221 6.41 -14.78 8.67
C ILE A 221 6.91 -14.00 7.45
N GLY A 222 6.17 -14.05 6.35
CA GLY A 222 6.45 -13.22 5.19
C GLY A 222 6.07 -11.77 5.44
N VAL A 223 6.94 -10.81 5.08
CA VAL A 223 6.68 -9.37 5.29
C VAL A 223 6.53 -8.66 3.95
N MET A 224 5.46 -7.88 3.81
CA MET A 224 5.23 -6.97 2.70
C MET A 224 5.18 -5.54 3.25
N ILE A 225 6.04 -4.65 2.75
CA ILE A 225 6.02 -3.22 3.04
C ILE A 225 5.47 -2.53 1.80
N MET A 226 4.31 -1.87 1.91
CA MET A 226 3.68 -1.20 0.79
C MET A 226 3.27 0.22 1.15
N GLY A 227 3.18 1.07 0.15
CA GLY A 227 2.71 2.44 0.38
C GLY A 227 3.18 3.44 -0.66
N ASP A 228 2.67 4.67 -0.49
CA ASP A 228 3.29 5.86 -1.03
C ASP A 228 4.50 6.21 -0.13
N LEU A 229 5.67 5.79 -0.57
CA LEU A 229 6.91 5.98 0.17
C LEU A 229 7.53 7.37 -0.04
N ASN A 230 6.95 8.19 -0.95
CA ASN A 230 7.42 9.52 -1.30
C ASN A 230 8.92 9.57 -1.70
N ASP A 231 9.51 8.40 -1.96
CA ASP A 231 10.87 8.19 -2.46
C ASP A 231 10.86 7.10 -3.52
N ASP A 232 11.81 7.20 -4.45
CA ASP A 232 12.01 6.18 -5.48
C ASP A 232 12.77 4.97 -4.92
N PRO A 233 12.71 3.79 -5.55
CA PRO A 233 13.41 2.58 -5.10
C PRO A 233 14.91 2.74 -4.82
N GLN A 234 15.59 3.62 -5.58
CA GLN A 234 17.03 3.89 -5.42
C GLN A 234 17.34 4.91 -4.32
N ASP A 235 16.36 5.64 -3.80
CA ASP A 235 16.58 6.63 -2.77
C ASP A 235 17.05 6.01 -1.45
N LYS A 236 17.73 6.80 -0.65
CA LYS A 236 18.43 6.33 0.56
C LYS A 236 17.52 5.60 1.55
N SER A 237 16.27 6.06 1.70
CA SER A 237 15.28 5.43 2.58
C SER A 237 15.00 3.98 2.18
N CYS A 238 14.76 3.72 0.89
CA CYS A 238 14.45 2.40 0.36
C CYS A 238 15.71 1.54 0.20
N ALA A 239 16.72 2.06 -0.52
CA ALA A 239 17.88 1.27 -0.91
C ALA A 239 18.89 1.02 0.23
N LYS A 240 19.02 1.97 1.18
CA LYS A 240 20.05 1.89 2.25
C LYS A 240 19.45 1.63 3.63
N VAL A 241 18.45 2.44 4.03
CA VAL A 241 17.89 2.32 5.39
C VAL A 241 17.04 1.07 5.52
N LEU A 242 16.09 0.86 4.60
CA LEU A 242 15.33 -0.38 4.53
C LEU A 242 16.19 -1.54 4.02
N GLY A 243 17.18 -1.26 3.16
CA GLY A 243 18.06 -2.23 2.58
C GLY A 243 17.44 -3.05 1.46
N ALA A 244 16.40 -2.51 0.79
CA ALA A 244 15.71 -3.22 -0.28
C ALA A 244 16.62 -3.39 -1.52
N ARG A 245 16.73 -4.63 -2.00
CA ARG A 245 17.58 -5.02 -3.13
C ARG A 245 16.83 -4.88 -4.45
N LYS A 246 17.58 -4.55 -5.50
CA LYS A 246 17.08 -4.46 -6.87
C LYS A 246 16.84 -5.83 -7.51
N ASP A 247 17.70 -6.78 -7.22
CA ASP A 247 17.66 -8.13 -7.79
C ASP A 247 17.49 -9.18 -6.68
N ILE A 248 16.66 -10.19 -6.93
CA ILE A 248 16.40 -11.29 -5.97
C ILE A 248 17.72 -12.02 -5.63
N LYS A 249 18.59 -12.24 -6.62
CA LYS A 249 19.90 -12.89 -6.40
C LYS A 249 20.76 -12.18 -5.35
N ASP A 250 20.55 -10.87 -5.14
CA ASP A 250 21.32 -10.10 -4.16
C ASP A 250 20.87 -10.33 -2.72
N LEU A 251 19.77 -11.04 -2.52
CA LEU A 251 19.35 -11.55 -1.20
C LEU A 251 20.26 -12.69 -0.72
N GLN A 252 20.88 -13.45 -1.65
CA GLN A 252 21.82 -14.54 -1.33
C GLN A 252 21.27 -15.57 -0.32
N GLY A 253 19.97 -15.85 -0.37
CA GLY A 253 19.30 -16.73 0.58
C GLY A 253 18.99 -16.10 1.94
N ASP A 254 19.11 -14.78 2.09
CA ASP A 254 18.66 -14.05 3.27
C ASP A 254 17.13 -13.99 3.32
N PRO A 255 16.45 -14.79 4.18
CA PRO A 255 14.99 -14.82 4.25
C PRO A 255 14.40 -13.50 4.78
N HIS A 256 15.17 -12.72 5.53
CA HIS A 256 14.77 -11.45 6.14
C HIS A 256 15.29 -10.23 5.39
N GLY A 257 16.05 -10.41 4.30
CA GLY A 257 16.40 -9.35 3.38
C GLY A 257 15.17 -8.86 2.60
N PHE A 258 15.21 -7.64 2.09
CA PHE A 258 14.12 -7.07 1.31
C PHE A 258 14.46 -7.02 -0.18
N TYR A 259 13.46 -7.40 -1.00
CA TYR A 259 13.48 -7.28 -2.46
C TYR A 259 12.43 -6.24 -2.91
N ASN A 260 12.83 -5.32 -3.78
CA ASN A 260 11.95 -4.31 -4.35
C ASN A 260 11.75 -4.54 -5.86
N PRO A 261 10.68 -5.22 -6.28
CA PRO A 261 10.39 -5.48 -7.69
C PRO A 261 10.10 -4.20 -8.50
N PHE A 262 9.70 -3.11 -7.81
CA PHE A 262 9.36 -1.84 -8.44
C PHE A 262 10.57 -1.11 -9.01
N TRP A 263 11.77 -1.45 -8.57
CA TRP A 263 12.99 -0.90 -9.16
C TRP A 263 13.09 -1.18 -10.66
N ARG A 264 12.73 -2.41 -11.08
CA ARG A 264 12.71 -2.77 -12.50
C ARG A 264 11.60 -2.05 -13.27
N VAL A 265 10.54 -1.63 -12.61
CA VAL A 265 9.47 -0.82 -13.21
C VAL A 265 9.99 0.58 -13.48
N LEU A 266 10.67 1.19 -12.51
CA LEU A 266 11.31 2.50 -12.67
C LEU A 266 12.36 2.49 -13.80
N ASP A 267 13.20 1.44 -13.89
CA ASP A 267 14.19 1.29 -14.96
C ASP A 267 13.57 1.29 -16.39
N ARG A 268 12.28 0.94 -16.49
CA ARG A 268 11.52 1.00 -17.74
C ARG A 268 10.92 2.38 -18.02
N GLY A 269 11.21 3.38 -17.18
CA GLY A 269 10.66 4.72 -17.28
C GLY A 269 9.20 4.84 -16.84
N ILE A 270 8.69 3.87 -16.06
CA ILE A 270 7.32 3.87 -15.55
C ILE A 270 7.34 4.34 -14.10
N GLY A 271 6.48 5.31 -13.79
CA GLY A 271 6.32 5.85 -12.44
C GLY A 271 4.84 5.97 -12.06
N THR A 272 4.59 6.27 -10.80
CA THR A 272 3.24 6.50 -10.26
C THR A 272 2.92 7.98 -10.09
N LEU A 273 3.94 8.84 -10.06
CA LEU A 273 3.80 10.28 -9.99
C LEU A 273 4.66 10.99 -11.04
N ALA A 274 4.08 11.92 -11.79
CA ALA A 274 4.80 12.80 -12.69
C ALA A 274 4.96 14.20 -12.05
N TYR A 275 6.20 14.64 -11.84
CA TYR A 275 6.52 15.96 -11.32
C TYR A 275 7.63 16.61 -12.15
N LYS A 276 7.43 17.87 -12.60
CA LYS A 276 8.40 18.62 -13.44
C LYS A 276 8.94 17.81 -14.62
N SER A 277 8.03 17.11 -15.33
CA SER A 277 8.33 16.27 -16.50
C SER A 277 9.22 15.04 -16.22
N GLN A 278 9.35 14.65 -14.95
CA GLN A 278 10.01 13.41 -14.53
C GLN A 278 9.01 12.47 -13.88
N TRP A 279 9.14 11.19 -14.18
CA TRP A 279 8.39 10.14 -13.50
C TRP A 279 9.13 9.70 -12.25
N ASN A 280 8.40 9.63 -11.13
CA ASN A 280 8.84 9.04 -9.88
C ASN A 280 7.96 7.82 -9.57
N LEU A 281 8.50 6.85 -8.87
CA LEU A 281 7.80 5.63 -8.49
C LEU A 281 7.70 5.57 -6.96
N PHE A 282 6.73 6.29 -6.40
CA PHE A 282 6.54 6.41 -4.95
C PHE A 282 5.67 5.31 -4.37
N ASP A 283 4.71 4.83 -5.16
CA ASP A 283 3.84 3.72 -4.75
C ASP A 283 4.57 2.41 -5.01
N GLN A 284 4.93 1.69 -3.94
CA GLN A 284 5.78 0.51 -4.03
C GLN A 284 5.23 -0.62 -3.16
N ILE A 285 5.61 -1.84 -3.50
CA ILE A 285 5.43 -3.04 -2.68
C ILE A 285 6.78 -3.74 -2.61
N ILE A 286 7.35 -3.79 -1.42
CA ILE A 286 8.65 -4.39 -1.10
C ILE A 286 8.37 -5.65 -0.29
N ILE A 287 9.06 -6.74 -0.58
CA ILE A 287 8.79 -8.05 0.02
C ILE A 287 10.04 -8.62 0.68
N SER A 288 9.84 -9.41 1.73
CA SER A 288 10.94 -10.14 2.38
C SER A 288 11.41 -11.35 1.56
N GLY A 289 12.65 -11.78 1.80
CA GLY A 289 13.31 -12.85 1.07
C GLY A 289 12.57 -14.17 1.12
N ASN A 290 12.00 -14.54 2.29
CA ASN A 290 11.21 -15.77 2.45
C ASN A 290 9.91 -15.80 1.61
N LEU A 291 9.47 -14.66 1.07
CA LEU A 291 8.39 -14.59 0.08
C LEU A 291 8.88 -14.77 -1.37
N THR A 292 10.19 -14.79 -1.59
CA THR A 292 10.80 -15.02 -2.91
C THR A 292 11.26 -16.46 -3.09
N GLU A 293 11.25 -17.25 -2.01
CA GLU A 293 11.65 -18.65 -2.03
C GLU A 293 10.49 -19.52 -2.52
N GLY A 294 10.79 -20.42 -3.43
CA GLY A 294 9.84 -21.38 -4.00
C GLY A 294 10.39 -21.91 -5.32
N ASP A 295 9.96 -23.12 -5.71
CA ASP A 295 10.24 -23.62 -7.05
C ASP A 295 9.50 -22.74 -8.07
N ASN A 296 10.13 -21.63 -8.46
CA ASN A 296 9.67 -20.87 -9.62
C ASN A 296 9.98 -21.67 -10.88
N PRO A 297 8.95 -21.94 -11.73
CA PRO A 297 9.19 -22.49 -13.05
C PRO A 297 9.85 -21.46 -13.95
#